data_ee51d65b1e23c5d3a3035760f2be2752
#
_entry.id   ee51d65b1e23c5d3a3035760f2be2752
#
_cell.length_a   1.000
_cell.length_b   1.000
_cell.length_c   1.000
_cell.angle_alpha   90.00
_cell.angle_beta   90.00
_cell.angle_gamma   90.00
#
_symmetry.space_group_name_H-M   'P 1'
#
loop_
_entity.id
_entity.type
_entity.pdbx_description
1 polymer ?
#
loop_
_entity_poly.entity_id
_entity_poly.type
_entity_poly.pdbx_seq_one_letter_code
_entity_poly.pdbx_strand_id
1 'polypeptide(L)'
;MPLPARPLDALSQAFPPKPKFTEADVPDLTGKVTIVTGANTGVGREIAQVLYSKNATVWIAARSTEKGEAAIEGIKKQHPESKGTLKFLKLDLADLTTIGTSAKSFLESESRLDILFNNAGVMTPPEGSKTVQGYELQLGVNCLGHFLFTKYLTPLLQKTAKSAPKNSVRVIWVSSSAADVLAPKNGFERGNLDYHEPRNLVFKYATSKAGNFYHNTEFARRFKDDGIVSVSLNPGNLASELDRTSPWYMYYPRTITTYAPIYGAYTELFAAFSEDITIDKSGIWVVPWGRFMPIRPDLEKGALSESEGGTGMAEFFWNWSEEQVKPYFQA
;
A
#
# COMPACT_ATOMS: atom_id res chain seq x y z
N MET A 1 8.97 20.98 -15.24
CA MET A 1 7.94 20.13 -14.61
C MET A 1 6.60 20.71 -14.97
N PRO A 2 5.63 19.95 -15.51
CA PRO A 2 4.28 20.44 -15.59
C PRO A 2 3.77 20.68 -14.16
N LEU A 3 3.17 21.85 -13.91
CA LEU A 3 2.50 22.14 -12.64
C LEU A 3 1.38 21.12 -12.44
N PRO A 4 1.15 20.67 -11.19
CA PRO A 4 0.02 19.78 -10.91
C PRO A 4 -1.26 20.46 -11.40
N ALA A 5 -2.18 19.69 -11.96
CA ALA A 5 -3.43 20.20 -12.51
C ALA A 5 -4.28 21.00 -11.49
N ARG A 6 -3.96 20.85 -10.19
CA ARG A 6 -4.60 21.52 -9.05
C ARG A 6 -3.56 21.89 -7.98
N PRO A 7 -2.89 23.06 -8.09
CA PRO A 7 -1.82 23.46 -7.15
C PRO A 7 -2.29 23.54 -5.70
N LEU A 8 -3.54 23.98 -5.46
CA LEU A 8 -4.13 24.05 -4.13
C LEU A 8 -4.34 22.68 -3.50
N ASP A 9 -4.65 21.67 -4.31
CA ASP A 9 -4.81 20.29 -3.83
C ASP A 9 -3.46 19.71 -3.39
N ALA A 10 -2.41 19.94 -4.17
CA ALA A 10 -1.04 19.52 -3.81
C ALA A 10 -0.58 20.20 -2.51
N LEU A 11 -0.86 21.51 -2.35
CA LEU A 11 -0.54 22.25 -1.14
C LEU A 11 -1.33 21.72 0.07
N SER A 12 -2.62 21.41 -0.10
CA SER A 12 -3.47 20.81 0.93
C SER A 12 -3.04 19.40 1.33
N GLN A 13 -2.37 18.65 0.45
CA GLN A 13 -1.78 17.35 0.78
C GLN A 13 -0.44 17.51 1.52
N ALA A 14 0.35 18.55 1.22
CA ALA A 14 1.61 18.84 1.90
C ALA A 14 1.39 19.43 3.31
N PHE A 15 0.35 20.25 3.47
CA PHE A 15 -0.05 20.89 4.73
C PHE A 15 -1.50 20.55 5.07
N PRO A 16 -1.79 19.29 5.42
CA PRO A 16 -3.16 18.87 5.68
C PRO A 16 -3.69 19.44 7.00
N PRO A 17 -5.01 19.65 7.11
CA PRO A 17 -5.64 20.03 8.38
C PRO A 17 -5.48 18.89 9.41
N LYS A 18 -5.84 19.17 10.67
CA LYS A 18 -5.82 18.16 11.73
C LYS A 18 -6.62 16.92 11.32
N PRO A 19 -6.14 15.70 11.65
CA PRO A 19 -6.86 14.45 11.38
C PRO A 19 -8.21 14.45 12.11
N LYS A 20 -9.23 13.94 11.42
CA LYS A 20 -10.55 13.69 12.00
C LYS A 20 -10.76 12.24 12.39
N PHE A 21 -9.91 11.35 11.88
CA PHE A 21 -9.88 9.92 12.16
C PHE A 21 -8.52 9.58 12.77
N THR A 22 -8.55 8.98 13.94
CA THR A 22 -7.37 8.65 14.75
C THR A 22 -7.47 7.22 15.29
N GLU A 23 -6.54 6.80 16.12
CA GLU A 23 -6.60 5.51 16.82
C GLU A 23 -7.84 5.38 17.73
N ALA A 24 -8.43 6.50 18.17
CA ALA A 24 -9.66 6.47 18.99
C ALA A 24 -10.88 5.99 18.20
N ASP A 25 -10.89 6.24 16.90
CA ASP A 25 -12.00 5.93 15.99
C ASP A 25 -11.94 4.48 15.44
N VAL A 26 -10.82 3.78 15.68
CA VAL A 26 -10.69 2.36 15.32
C VAL A 26 -11.52 1.51 16.29
N PRO A 27 -12.47 0.69 15.78
CA PRO A 27 -13.32 -0.14 16.63
C PRO A 27 -12.56 -1.26 17.34
N ASP A 28 -13.21 -2.01 18.22
CA ASP A 28 -12.68 -3.28 18.72
C ASP A 28 -12.55 -4.29 17.58
N LEU A 29 -11.37 -4.88 17.45
CA LEU A 29 -11.00 -5.79 16.38
C LEU A 29 -10.86 -7.25 16.83
N THR A 30 -11.50 -7.60 17.96
CA THR A 30 -11.53 -8.98 18.44
C THR A 30 -12.02 -9.94 17.35
N GLY A 31 -11.23 -10.97 17.06
CA GLY A 31 -11.52 -11.95 16.01
C GLY A 31 -11.24 -11.49 14.59
N LYS A 32 -10.67 -10.30 14.38
CA LYS A 32 -10.20 -9.81 13.08
C LYS A 32 -8.74 -10.18 12.85
N VAL A 33 -8.42 -10.58 11.63
CA VAL A 33 -7.06 -10.93 11.19
C VAL A 33 -6.60 -9.93 10.14
N THR A 34 -5.42 -9.37 10.36
CA THR A 34 -4.83 -8.36 9.49
C THR A 34 -3.38 -8.70 9.13
N ILE A 35 -2.94 -8.30 7.95
CA ILE A 35 -1.53 -8.32 7.55
C ILE A 35 -1.08 -6.88 7.28
N VAL A 36 0.07 -6.50 7.84
CA VAL A 36 0.71 -5.22 7.52
C VAL A 36 2.11 -5.48 6.97
N THR A 37 2.33 -5.17 5.69
CA THR A 37 3.65 -5.30 5.08
C THR A 37 4.56 -4.14 5.50
N GLY A 38 5.83 -4.42 5.80
CA GLY A 38 6.77 -3.40 6.29
C GLY A 38 6.49 -2.93 7.73
N ALA A 39 5.82 -3.75 8.55
CA ALA A 39 5.36 -3.37 9.89
C ALA A 39 6.44 -3.43 10.98
N ASN A 40 7.70 -3.66 10.63
CA ASN A 40 8.80 -3.65 11.58
C ASN A 40 9.28 -2.23 11.95
N THR A 41 8.87 -1.19 11.21
CA THR A 41 9.28 0.21 11.43
C THR A 41 8.29 1.20 10.82
N GLY A 42 8.43 2.47 11.13
CA GLY A 42 7.71 3.58 10.48
C GLY A 42 6.19 3.46 10.57
N VAL A 43 5.51 3.83 9.51
CA VAL A 43 4.04 3.84 9.42
C VAL A 43 3.44 2.45 9.67
N GLY A 44 4.01 1.41 9.06
CA GLY A 44 3.52 0.05 9.24
C GLY A 44 3.57 -0.43 10.70
N ARG A 45 4.60 -0.01 11.47
CA ARG A 45 4.69 -0.31 12.90
C ARG A 45 3.61 0.43 13.71
N GLU A 46 3.35 1.70 13.39
CA GLU A 46 2.26 2.46 14.03
C GLU A 46 0.88 1.84 13.75
N ILE A 47 0.63 1.39 12.52
CA ILE A 47 -0.61 0.67 12.17
C ILE A 47 -0.69 -0.62 12.99
N ALA A 48 0.34 -1.46 12.99
CA ALA A 48 0.34 -2.72 13.72
C ALA A 48 0.11 -2.53 15.23
N GLN A 49 0.68 -1.46 15.80
CA GLN A 49 0.49 -1.08 17.18
C GLN A 49 -0.97 -0.72 17.50
N VAL A 50 -1.59 0.13 16.66
CA VAL A 50 -3.02 0.49 16.85
C VAL A 50 -3.92 -0.73 16.69
N LEU A 51 -3.73 -1.54 15.65
CA LEU A 51 -4.52 -2.75 15.42
C LEU A 51 -4.42 -3.73 16.61
N TYR A 52 -3.20 -3.94 17.12
CA TYR A 52 -2.96 -4.78 18.28
C TYR A 52 -3.63 -4.21 19.55
N SER A 53 -3.51 -2.91 19.81
CA SER A 53 -4.18 -2.27 20.98
C SER A 53 -5.70 -2.39 20.92
N LYS A 54 -6.27 -2.62 19.73
CA LYS A 54 -7.71 -2.86 19.49
C LYS A 54 -8.06 -4.36 19.39
N ASN A 55 -7.20 -5.25 19.89
CA ASN A 55 -7.41 -6.69 20.03
C ASN A 55 -7.39 -7.50 18.71
N ALA A 56 -6.85 -6.97 17.63
CA ALA A 56 -6.69 -7.73 16.37
C ALA A 56 -5.63 -8.83 16.49
N THR A 57 -5.73 -9.86 15.64
CA THR A 57 -4.60 -10.68 15.24
C THR A 57 -3.88 -9.97 14.12
N VAL A 58 -2.63 -9.53 14.36
CA VAL A 58 -1.84 -8.74 13.41
C VAL A 58 -0.59 -9.51 12.99
N TRP A 59 -0.46 -9.75 11.70
CA TRP A 59 0.72 -10.31 11.10
C TRP A 59 1.68 -9.20 10.66
N ILE A 60 2.82 -9.12 11.32
CA ILE A 60 3.91 -8.22 11.00
C ILE A 60 4.74 -8.85 9.87
N ALA A 61 4.46 -8.44 8.62
CA ALA A 61 5.15 -8.98 7.46
C ALA A 61 6.37 -8.12 7.13
N ALA A 62 7.58 -8.70 7.25
CA ALA A 62 8.83 -7.99 7.00
C ALA A 62 9.94 -8.94 6.55
N ARG A 63 10.96 -8.36 5.89
CA ARG A 63 12.10 -9.10 5.36
C ARG A 63 13.04 -9.63 6.45
N SER A 64 13.28 -8.86 7.52
CA SER A 64 14.18 -9.24 8.62
C SER A 64 13.38 -9.81 9.78
N THR A 65 13.62 -11.08 10.11
CA THR A 65 13.04 -11.75 11.28
C THR A 65 13.39 -11.03 12.57
N GLU A 66 14.67 -10.71 12.77
CA GLU A 66 15.15 -10.01 13.96
C GLU A 66 14.42 -8.68 14.19
N LYS A 67 14.31 -7.84 13.14
CA LYS A 67 13.62 -6.54 13.26
C LYS A 67 12.11 -6.72 13.45
N GLY A 68 11.51 -7.75 12.85
CA GLY A 68 10.10 -8.06 13.02
C GLY A 68 9.77 -8.51 14.44
N GLU A 69 10.56 -9.41 14.99
CA GLU A 69 10.42 -9.88 16.38
C GLU A 69 10.65 -8.75 17.39
N ALA A 70 11.67 -7.92 17.18
CA ALA A 70 11.91 -6.74 18.01
C ALA A 70 10.73 -5.75 17.98
N ALA A 71 10.07 -5.58 16.82
CA ALA A 71 8.88 -4.75 16.72
C ALA A 71 7.71 -5.37 17.51
N ILE A 72 7.49 -6.68 17.41
CA ILE A 72 6.48 -7.42 18.17
C ILE A 72 6.67 -7.20 19.68
N GLU A 73 7.86 -7.44 20.18
CA GLU A 73 8.17 -7.26 21.61
C GLU A 73 7.97 -5.80 22.06
N GLY A 74 8.40 -4.85 21.23
CA GLY A 74 8.22 -3.43 21.53
C GLY A 74 6.75 -3.02 21.58
N ILE A 75 5.90 -3.53 20.68
CA ILE A 75 4.45 -3.26 20.66
C ILE A 75 3.76 -3.91 21.87
N LYS A 76 4.06 -5.17 22.17
CA LYS A 76 3.50 -5.87 23.35
C LYS A 76 3.79 -5.13 24.66
N LYS A 77 5.03 -4.62 24.78
CA LYS A 77 5.44 -3.85 25.96
C LYS A 77 4.67 -2.54 26.13
N GLN A 78 4.26 -1.93 25.03
CA GLN A 78 3.49 -0.67 25.05
C GLN A 78 2.00 -0.88 25.30
N HIS A 79 1.46 -2.06 24.99
CA HIS A 79 0.05 -2.39 25.16
C HIS A 79 -0.14 -3.73 25.86
N PRO A 80 0.28 -3.84 27.14
CA PRO A 80 0.22 -5.07 27.90
C PRO A 80 -1.23 -5.54 28.18
N GLU A 81 -2.20 -4.62 28.10
CA GLU A 81 -3.63 -4.88 28.31
C GLU A 81 -4.33 -5.48 27.08
N SER A 82 -3.68 -5.44 25.91
CA SER A 82 -4.28 -5.94 24.67
C SER A 82 -4.52 -7.45 24.73
N LYS A 83 -5.71 -7.87 24.29
CA LYS A 83 -6.08 -9.29 24.09
C LYS A 83 -5.76 -9.77 22.66
N GLY A 84 -5.19 -8.90 21.81
CA GLY A 84 -4.79 -9.22 20.46
C GLY A 84 -3.63 -10.21 20.37
N THR A 85 -3.27 -10.55 19.16
CA THR A 85 -2.14 -11.43 18.88
C THR A 85 -1.23 -10.79 17.85
N LEU A 86 0.10 -10.79 18.10
CA LEU A 86 1.11 -10.41 17.14
C LEU A 86 1.84 -11.65 16.65
N LYS A 87 1.91 -11.80 15.33
CA LYS A 87 2.63 -12.90 14.65
C LYS A 87 3.60 -12.31 13.62
N PHE A 88 4.73 -12.96 13.43
CA PHE A 88 5.69 -12.59 12.41
C PHE A 88 5.45 -13.38 11.12
N LEU A 89 5.54 -12.69 9.96
CA LEU A 89 5.56 -13.30 8.64
C LEU A 89 6.81 -12.84 7.90
N LYS A 90 7.72 -13.78 7.60
CA LYS A 90 8.87 -13.46 6.75
C LYS A 90 8.38 -13.21 5.33
N LEU A 91 8.57 -11.99 4.82
CA LEU A 91 8.15 -11.59 3.48
C LEU A 91 9.23 -10.70 2.85
N ASP A 92 9.83 -11.18 1.77
CA ASP A 92 10.74 -10.38 0.93
C ASP A 92 10.07 -10.07 -0.41
N LEU A 93 9.60 -8.84 -0.54
CA LEU A 93 8.95 -8.35 -1.77
C LEU A 93 9.93 -8.12 -2.93
N ALA A 94 11.24 -8.17 -2.66
CA ALA A 94 12.28 -8.08 -3.69
C ALA A 94 12.66 -9.45 -4.28
N ASP A 95 12.05 -10.54 -3.80
CA ASP A 95 12.24 -11.89 -4.34
C ASP A 95 10.91 -12.60 -4.55
N LEU A 96 10.41 -12.56 -5.79
CA LEU A 96 9.13 -13.16 -6.16
C LEU A 96 9.08 -14.68 -5.92
N THR A 97 10.23 -15.37 -5.89
CA THR A 97 10.28 -16.82 -5.65
C THR A 97 9.91 -17.20 -4.22
N THR A 98 10.07 -16.30 -3.26
CA THR A 98 9.82 -16.54 -1.84
C THR A 98 8.41 -16.16 -1.39
N ILE A 99 7.70 -15.34 -2.17
CA ILE A 99 6.38 -14.80 -1.80
C ILE A 99 5.35 -15.91 -1.64
N GLY A 100 5.37 -16.92 -2.51
CA GLY A 100 4.46 -18.07 -2.42
C GLY A 100 4.61 -18.82 -1.09
N THR A 101 5.85 -19.05 -0.65
CA THR A 101 6.14 -19.69 0.66
C THR A 101 5.62 -18.84 1.81
N SER A 102 5.81 -17.51 1.76
CA SER A 102 5.29 -16.58 2.78
C SER A 102 3.76 -16.62 2.83
N ALA A 103 3.10 -16.55 1.68
CA ALA A 103 1.64 -16.62 1.60
C ALA A 103 1.11 -17.97 2.12
N LYS A 104 1.72 -19.09 1.74
CA LYS A 104 1.36 -20.42 2.20
C LYS A 104 1.46 -20.55 3.72
N SER A 105 2.54 -20.08 4.33
CA SER A 105 2.70 -20.07 5.80
C SER A 105 1.57 -19.32 6.51
N PHE A 106 1.12 -18.20 5.96
CA PHE A 106 -0.04 -17.47 6.49
C PHE A 106 -1.34 -18.26 6.30
N LEU A 107 -1.59 -18.79 5.09
CA LEU A 107 -2.81 -19.52 4.74
C LEU A 107 -2.98 -20.84 5.52
N GLU A 108 -1.88 -21.46 5.93
CA GLU A 108 -1.90 -22.65 6.80
C GLU A 108 -2.22 -22.30 8.26
N SER A 109 -1.97 -21.06 8.66
CA SER A 109 -2.14 -20.58 10.05
C SER A 109 -3.46 -19.88 10.30
N GLU A 110 -4.10 -19.35 9.25
CA GLU A 110 -5.31 -18.52 9.37
C GLU A 110 -6.40 -18.95 8.40
N SER A 111 -7.63 -18.94 8.92
CA SER A 111 -8.83 -19.28 8.15
C SER A 111 -9.57 -18.07 7.59
N ARG A 112 -9.10 -16.86 7.91
CA ARG A 112 -9.66 -15.56 7.49
C ARG A 112 -8.58 -14.50 7.32
N LEU A 113 -8.86 -13.51 6.50
CA LEU A 113 -8.10 -12.27 6.37
C LEU A 113 -9.09 -11.13 6.16
N ASP A 114 -9.15 -10.21 7.12
CA ASP A 114 -10.09 -9.09 7.06
C ASP A 114 -9.47 -7.89 6.34
N ILE A 115 -8.21 -7.55 6.63
CA ILE A 115 -7.57 -6.39 6.01
C ILE A 115 -6.12 -6.72 5.64
N LEU A 116 -5.77 -6.41 4.40
CA LEU A 116 -4.40 -6.46 3.89
C LEU A 116 -3.88 -5.04 3.66
N PHE A 117 -2.83 -4.64 4.39
CA PHE A 117 -2.12 -3.39 4.17
C PHE A 117 -0.86 -3.63 3.31
N ASN A 118 -0.92 -3.30 2.03
CA ASN A 118 0.22 -3.24 1.14
C ASN A 118 0.98 -1.92 1.38
N ASN A 119 1.60 -1.81 2.59
CA ASN A 119 2.24 -0.61 3.10
C ASN A 119 3.74 -0.56 2.78
N ALA A 120 4.44 -1.69 2.76
CA ALA A 120 5.88 -1.72 2.51
C ALA A 120 6.26 -0.95 1.24
N GLY A 121 7.44 -0.34 1.25
CA GLY A 121 7.93 0.33 0.06
C GLY A 121 9.41 0.68 0.14
N VAL A 122 9.98 0.96 -1.01
CA VAL A 122 11.33 1.52 -1.15
C VAL A 122 11.23 2.80 -1.99
N MET A 123 12.09 3.77 -1.65
CA MET A 123 12.15 5.05 -2.35
C MET A 123 13.60 5.42 -2.61
N THR A 124 13.89 5.85 -3.82
CA THR A 124 15.21 6.31 -4.26
C THR A 124 16.39 5.46 -3.72
N PRO A 125 16.39 4.13 -3.95
CA PRO A 125 17.51 3.28 -3.59
C PRO A 125 18.74 3.68 -4.39
N PRO A 126 19.94 3.17 -4.07
CA PRO A 126 21.11 3.38 -4.92
C PRO A 126 20.80 3.07 -6.39
N GLU A 127 21.32 3.89 -7.30
CA GLU A 127 21.04 3.73 -8.74
C GLU A 127 21.47 2.34 -9.22
N GLY A 128 20.69 1.74 -10.12
CA GLY A 128 20.94 0.37 -10.60
C GLY A 128 20.46 -0.73 -9.69
N SER A 129 19.88 -0.40 -8.50
CA SER A 129 19.31 -1.41 -7.60
C SER A 129 18.17 -2.18 -8.27
N LYS A 130 18.22 -3.52 -8.16
CA LYS A 130 17.25 -4.45 -8.76
C LYS A 130 16.76 -5.49 -7.75
N THR A 131 15.60 -6.05 -8.05
CA THR A 131 15.11 -7.28 -7.40
C THR A 131 15.94 -8.49 -7.83
N VAL A 132 15.73 -9.63 -7.16
CA VAL A 132 16.38 -10.91 -7.52
C VAL A 132 16.08 -11.30 -8.99
N GLN A 133 14.89 -10.96 -9.47
CA GLN A 133 14.44 -11.23 -10.85
C GLN A 133 14.88 -10.16 -11.87
N GLY A 134 15.64 -9.16 -11.44
CA GLY A 134 16.19 -8.13 -12.33
C GLY A 134 15.28 -6.93 -12.58
N TYR A 135 14.08 -6.85 -11.99
CA TYR A 135 13.23 -5.66 -12.07
C TYR A 135 13.86 -4.48 -11.34
N GLU A 136 13.60 -3.26 -11.81
CA GLU A 136 13.94 -2.06 -11.06
C GLU A 136 13.34 -2.13 -9.65
N LEU A 137 14.14 -1.80 -8.64
CA LEU A 137 13.81 -2.17 -7.26
C LEU A 137 12.50 -1.55 -6.77
N GLN A 138 12.19 -0.29 -7.15
CA GLN A 138 10.96 0.38 -6.72
C GLN A 138 9.74 -0.23 -7.41
N LEU A 139 9.80 -0.49 -8.71
CA LEU A 139 8.72 -1.15 -9.43
C LEU A 139 8.52 -2.59 -8.94
N GLY A 140 9.61 -3.31 -8.73
CA GLY A 140 9.57 -4.70 -8.25
C GLY A 140 8.95 -4.82 -6.86
N VAL A 141 9.45 -4.05 -5.89
CA VAL A 141 8.99 -4.11 -4.49
C VAL A 141 7.62 -3.45 -4.32
N ASN A 142 7.46 -2.21 -4.79
CA ASN A 142 6.25 -1.43 -4.53
C ASN A 142 5.03 -1.96 -5.29
N CYS A 143 5.25 -2.57 -6.47
CA CYS A 143 4.18 -3.07 -7.34
C CYS A 143 4.16 -4.60 -7.43
N LEU A 144 5.15 -5.23 -8.09
CA LEU A 144 5.08 -6.66 -8.45
C LEU A 144 5.05 -7.57 -7.22
N GLY A 145 5.87 -7.28 -6.19
CA GLY A 145 5.88 -8.06 -4.95
C GLY A 145 4.54 -8.01 -4.22
N HIS A 146 3.95 -6.82 -4.05
CA HIS A 146 2.63 -6.68 -3.44
C HIS A 146 1.52 -7.29 -4.30
N PHE A 147 1.60 -7.13 -5.62
CA PHE A 147 0.65 -7.72 -6.54
C PHE A 147 0.61 -9.26 -6.40
N LEU A 148 1.79 -9.90 -6.45
CA LEU A 148 1.88 -11.36 -6.29
C LEU A 148 1.39 -11.82 -4.90
N PHE A 149 1.78 -11.12 -3.84
CA PHE A 149 1.34 -11.44 -2.49
C PHE A 149 -0.17 -11.31 -2.33
N THR A 150 -0.75 -10.21 -2.81
CA THR A 150 -2.20 -10.00 -2.82
C THR A 150 -2.92 -11.08 -3.62
N LYS A 151 -2.39 -11.48 -4.78
CA LYS A 151 -2.95 -12.53 -5.62
C LYS A 151 -3.06 -13.86 -4.88
N TYR A 152 -2.03 -14.27 -4.13
CA TYR A 152 -2.08 -15.47 -3.30
C TYR A 152 -3.14 -15.38 -2.19
N LEU A 153 -3.37 -14.20 -1.63
CA LEU A 153 -4.29 -13.99 -0.50
C LEU A 153 -5.75 -13.73 -0.94
N THR A 154 -5.97 -13.40 -2.21
CA THR A 154 -7.30 -13.05 -2.74
C THR A 154 -8.36 -14.14 -2.49
N PRO A 155 -8.10 -15.46 -2.66
CA PRO A 155 -9.09 -16.49 -2.37
C PRO A 155 -9.54 -16.48 -0.90
N LEU A 156 -8.65 -16.19 0.05
CA LEU A 156 -9.00 -16.11 1.46
C LEU A 156 -9.77 -14.82 1.78
N LEU A 157 -9.43 -13.68 1.14
CA LEU A 157 -10.20 -12.43 1.24
C LEU A 157 -11.65 -12.66 0.74
N GLN A 158 -11.83 -13.32 -0.42
CA GLN A 158 -13.15 -13.67 -0.96
C GLN A 158 -13.93 -14.59 -0.01
N LYS A 159 -13.27 -15.62 0.54
CA LYS A 159 -13.88 -16.52 1.55
C LYS A 159 -14.32 -15.73 2.80
N THR A 160 -13.46 -14.83 3.27
CA THR A 160 -13.75 -13.99 4.46
C THR A 160 -14.93 -13.06 4.20
N ALA A 161 -14.99 -12.42 3.03
CA ALA A 161 -16.04 -11.47 2.67
C ALA A 161 -17.43 -12.10 2.66
N LYS A 162 -17.56 -13.39 2.34
CA LYS A 162 -18.84 -14.11 2.36
C LYS A 162 -19.49 -14.19 3.74
N SER A 163 -18.69 -14.13 4.82
CA SER A 163 -19.17 -14.28 6.20
C SER A 163 -18.92 -13.03 7.06
N ALA A 164 -18.14 -12.09 6.57
CA ALA A 164 -17.84 -10.84 7.29
C ALA A 164 -18.95 -9.80 7.10
N PRO A 165 -19.06 -8.81 7.98
CA PRO A 165 -19.94 -7.67 7.76
C PRO A 165 -19.65 -6.99 6.42
N LYS A 166 -20.69 -6.49 5.75
CA LYS A 166 -20.53 -5.75 4.47
C LYS A 166 -19.52 -4.62 4.63
N ASN A 167 -18.68 -4.41 3.63
CA ASN A 167 -17.63 -3.38 3.57
C ASN A 167 -16.45 -3.56 4.56
N SER A 168 -16.36 -4.68 5.30
CA SER A 168 -15.32 -4.87 6.33
C SER A 168 -14.07 -5.59 5.84
N VAL A 169 -14.11 -6.26 4.68
CA VAL A 169 -12.92 -6.88 4.08
C VAL A 169 -12.30 -5.91 3.10
N ARG A 170 -11.03 -5.54 3.34
CA ARG A 170 -10.38 -4.46 2.60
C ARG A 170 -8.95 -4.78 2.19
N VAL A 171 -8.53 -4.24 1.04
CA VAL A 171 -7.14 -4.20 0.59
C VAL A 171 -6.71 -2.75 0.45
N ILE A 172 -5.66 -2.38 1.17
CA ILE A 172 -5.13 -1.02 1.23
C ILE A 172 -3.81 -0.96 0.45
N TRP A 173 -3.73 -0.06 -0.53
CA TRP A 173 -2.56 0.13 -1.39
C TRP A 173 -1.91 1.46 -1.09
N VAL A 174 -0.75 1.42 -0.45
CA VAL A 174 -0.04 2.65 -0.07
C VAL A 174 0.73 3.20 -1.25
N SER A 175 0.15 4.23 -1.85
CA SER A 175 0.73 5.03 -2.91
C SER A 175 1.51 6.24 -2.32
N SER A 176 1.44 7.40 -2.93
CA SER A 176 2.12 8.63 -2.51
C SER A 176 1.59 9.83 -3.28
N SER A 177 1.76 11.03 -2.75
CA SER A 177 1.63 12.27 -3.54
C SER A 177 2.51 12.29 -4.80
N ALA A 178 3.59 11.49 -4.83
CA ALA A 178 4.42 11.35 -6.02
C ALA A 178 3.66 10.80 -7.24
N ALA A 179 2.65 9.95 -7.03
CA ALA A 179 1.77 9.49 -8.11
C ALA A 179 0.99 10.65 -8.72
N ASP A 180 0.45 11.52 -7.87
CA ASP A 180 -0.41 12.64 -8.26
C ASP A 180 0.40 13.82 -8.87
N VAL A 181 1.62 14.07 -8.34
CA VAL A 181 2.38 15.28 -8.68
C VAL A 181 3.54 15.00 -9.65
N LEU A 182 4.22 13.87 -9.52
CA LEU A 182 5.51 13.59 -10.19
C LEU A 182 5.45 12.49 -11.24
N ALA A 183 4.43 11.64 -11.24
CA ALA A 183 4.32 10.57 -12.23
C ALA A 183 4.22 11.14 -13.65
N PRO A 184 4.75 10.45 -14.66
CA PRO A 184 4.58 10.86 -16.06
C PRO A 184 3.10 10.89 -16.44
N LYS A 185 2.79 11.46 -17.59
CA LYS A 185 1.44 11.43 -18.15
C LYS A 185 0.92 9.97 -18.19
N ASN A 186 -0.30 9.78 -17.74
CA ASN A 186 -0.94 8.47 -17.60
C ASN A 186 -0.25 7.52 -16.60
N GLY A 187 0.61 8.02 -15.70
CA GLY A 187 1.21 7.26 -14.61
C GLY A 187 2.50 6.51 -14.95
N PHE A 188 2.64 6.01 -16.17
CA PHE A 188 3.83 5.30 -16.64
C PHE A 188 3.91 5.28 -18.18
N GLU A 189 5.07 4.92 -18.69
CA GLU A 189 5.33 4.72 -20.12
C GLU A 189 5.12 3.24 -20.47
N ARG A 190 4.06 2.89 -21.22
CA ARG A 190 3.71 1.49 -21.57
C ARG A 190 4.87 0.70 -22.18
N GLY A 191 5.70 1.35 -23.02
CA GLY A 191 6.82 0.70 -23.68
C GLY A 191 8.11 0.66 -22.87
N ASN A 192 8.17 1.22 -21.65
CA ASN A 192 9.40 1.40 -20.90
C ASN A 192 9.30 1.01 -19.40
N LEU A 193 8.50 0.01 -19.07
CA LEU A 193 8.40 -0.48 -17.70
C LEU A 193 9.64 -1.27 -17.25
N ASP A 194 10.45 -1.74 -18.17
CA ASP A 194 11.77 -2.35 -17.92
C ASP A 194 12.90 -1.32 -17.83
N TYR A 195 12.59 -0.04 -18.10
CA TYR A 195 13.53 1.08 -18.10
C TYR A 195 14.75 0.90 -19.04
N HIS A 196 14.55 0.24 -20.19
CA HIS A 196 15.58 0.21 -21.24
C HIS A 196 15.92 1.62 -21.75
N GLU A 197 14.95 2.54 -21.75
CA GLU A 197 15.22 3.97 -21.79
C GLU A 197 15.44 4.48 -20.35
N PRO A 198 16.67 4.99 -20.04
CA PRO A 198 16.98 5.42 -18.68
C PRO A 198 16.07 6.52 -18.15
N ARG A 199 15.64 6.39 -16.90
CA ARG A 199 14.88 7.40 -16.16
C ARG A 199 15.51 7.59 -14.78
N ASN A 200 15.37 8.79 -14.20
CA ASN A 200 15.89 9.07 -12.87
C ASN A 200 15.05 8.36 -11.77
N LEU A 201 15.63 8.24 -10.57
CA LEU A 201 15.03 7.51 -9.45
C LEU A 201 13.69 8.07 -9.01
N VAL A 202 13.49 9.40 -9.08
CA VAL A 202 12.22 10.05 -8.71
C VAL A 202 11.11 9.69 -9.69
N PHE A 203 11.42 9.67 -10.99
CA PHE A 203 10.49 9.22 -12.02
C PHE A 203 10.07 7.75 -11.78
N LYS A 204 11.04 6.87 -11.52
CA LYS A 204 10.80 5.44 -11.25
C LYS A 204 9.94 5.25 -10.00
N TYR A 205 10.21 6.03 -8.93
CA TYR A 205 9.40 6.03 -7.73
C TYR A 205 7.96 6.46 -8.02
N ALA A 206 7.78 7.60 -8.68
CA ALA A 206 6.46 8.12 -9.00
C ALA A 206 5.66 7.17 -9.91
N THR A 207 6.32 6.53 -10.88
CA THR A 207 5.75 5.45 -11.69
C THR A 207 5.28 4.28 -10.83
N SER A 208 6.10 3.80 -9.88
CA SER A 208 5.72 2.71 -8.99
C SER A 208 4.50 3.08 -8.11
N LYS A 209 4.41 4.35 -7.69
CA LYS A 209 3.29 4.81 -6.87
C LYS A 209 2.01 5.05 -7.69
N ALA A 210 2.12 5.45 -8.95
CA ALA A 210 0.98 5.41 -9.89
C ALA A 210 0.54 3.96 -10.16
N GLY A 211 1.47 3.00 -10.23
CA GLY A 211 1.17 1.58 -10.31
C GLY A 211 0.35 1.07 -9.12
N ASN A 212 0.64 1.50 -7.89
CA ASN A 212 -0.20 1.17 -6.72
C ASN A 212 -1.64 1.70 -6.85
N PHE A 213 -1.82 2.92 -7.38
CA PHE A 213 -3.16 3.45 -7.68
C PHE A 213 -3.88 2.59 -8.72
N TYR A 214 -3.21 2.20 -9.80
CA TYR A 214 -3.81 1.35 -10.84
C TYR A 214 -4.10 -0.08 -10.36
N HIS A 215 -3.25 -0.67 -9.54
CA HIS A 215 -3.57 -1.95 -8.89
C HIS A 215 -4.83 -1.85 -8.03
N ASN A 216 -4.98 -0.74 -7.26
CA ASN A 216 -6.18 -0.50 -6.47
C ASN A 216 -7.45 -0.45 -7.33
N THR A 217 -7.45 0.37 -8.39
CA THR A 217 -8.64 0.58 -9.20
C THR A 217 -9.03 -0.68 -9.97
N GLU A 218 -8.06 -1.40 -10.50
CA GLU A 218 -8.31 -2.64 -11.21
C GLU A 218 -8.69 -3.78 -10.27
N PHE A 219 -8.10 -3.86 -9.07
CA PHE A 219 -8.52 -4.80 -8.03
C PHE A 219 -9.98 -4.53 -7.64
N ALA A 220 -10.35 -3.27 -7.42
CA ALA A 220 -11.73 -2.90 -7.13
C ALA A 220 -12.69 -3.36 -8.23
N ARG A 221 -12.36 -3.09 -9.50
CA ARG A 221 -13.18 -3.50 -10.64
C ARG A 221 -13.40 -5.02 -10.70
N ARG A 222 -12.37 -5.80 -10.35
CA ARG A 222 -12.42 -7.27 -10.45
C ARG A 222 -13.08 -7.95 -9.25
N PHE A 223 -12.97 -7.38 -8.04
CA PHE A 223 -13.31 -8.08 -6.80
C PHE A 223 -14.34 -7.37 -5.91
N LYS A 224 -14.92 -6.22 -6.35
CA LYS A 224 -15.98 -5.56 -5.58
C LYS A 224 -17.23 -6.44 -5.43
N ASP A 225 -17.57 -7.23 -6.45
CA ASP A 225 -18.73 -8.12 -6.44
C ASP A 225 -18.53 -9.30 -5.49
N ASP A 226 -17.27 -9.61 -5.12
CA ASP A 226 -16.93 -10.54 -4.04
C ASP A 226 -17.06 -9.92 -2.63
N GLY A 227 -17.42 -8.63 -2.54
CA GLY A 227 -17.56 -7.91 -1.27
C GLY A 227 -16.24 -7.37 -0.71
N ILE A 228 -15.17 -7.28 -1.51
CA ILE A 228 -13.87 -6.77 -1.10
C ILE A 228 -13.73 -5.31 -1.51
N VAL A 229 -13.52 -4.43 -0.54
CA VAL A 229 -13.24 -3.00 -0.77
C VAL A 229 -11.75 -2.79 -1.01
N SER A 230 -11.39 -2.10 -2.08
CA SER A 230 -10.02 -1.71 -2.38
C SER A 230 -9.84 -0.20 -2.27
N VAL A 231 -8.75 0.23 -1.64
CA VAL A 231 -8.49 1.67 -1.40
C VAL A 231 -7.01 1.95 -1.64
N SER A 232 -6.70 2.98 -2.41
CA SER A 232 -5.35 3.53 -2.47
C SER A 232 -5.26 4.88 -1.79
N LEU A 233 -4.06 5.22 -1.30
CA LEU A 233 -3.88 6.44 -0.53
C LEU A 233 -2.48 7.05 -0.67
N ASN A 234 -2.41 8.36 -0.39
CA ASN A 234 -1.19 9.06 -0.03
C ASN A 234 -1.11 9.15 1.50
N PRO A 235 -0.11 8.53 2.17
CA PRO A 235 0.00 8.60 3.63
C PRO A 235 0.49 9.96 4.14
N GLY A 236 0.92 10.87 3.26
CA GLY A 236 1.50 12.17 3.61
C GLY A 236 3.03 12.16 3.63
N ASN A 237 3.60 13.33 3.92
CA ASN A 237 5.04 13.50 4.08
C ASN A 237 5.44 13.13 5.52
N LEU A 238 6.14 12.02 5.69
CA LEU A 238 6.39 11.44 7.01
C LEU A 238 7.89 11.32 7.28
N ALA A 239 8.30 11.58 8.51
CA ALA A 239 9.64 11.30 8.99
C ALA A 239 9.77 9.79 9.24
N SER A 240 10.19 9.03 8.24
CA SER A 240 10.30 7.57 8.31
C SER A 240 11.62 7.07 7.73
N GLU A 241 11.95 5.80 7.99
CA GLU A 241 13.14 5.16 7.40
C GLU A 241 13.05 4.98 5.87
N LEU A 242 11.96 5.37 5.23
CA LEU A 242 11.81 5.33 3.78
C LEU A 242 12.87 6.21 3.09
N ASP A 243 13.27 7.31 3.73
CA ASP A 243 14.27 8.28 3.22
C ASP A 243 15.73 7.86 3.50
N ARG A 244 15.99 6.73 4.16
CA ARG A 244 17.34 6.31 4.60
C ARG A 244 18.38 6.17 3.48
N THR A 245 17.92 5.98 2.24
CA THR A 245 18.78 5.87 1.04
C THR A 245 18.73 7.11 0.17
N SER A 246 17.90 8.09 0.51
CA SER A 246 17.75 9.31 -0.28
C SER A 246 18.98 10.22 -0.13
N PRO A 247 19.46 10.84 -1.22
CA PRO A 247 20.53 11.83 -1.16
C PRO A 247 20.18 12.97 -0.19
N TRP A 248 21.17 13.47 0.54
CA TRP A 248 21.00 14.51 1.57
C TRP A 248 20.30 15.77 1.07
N TYR A 249 20.55 16.19 -0.20
CA TYR A 249 19.94 17.38 -0.81
C TYR A 249 18.43 17.19 -1.09
N MET A 250 17.94 15.96 -1.13
CA MET A 250 16.51 15.65 -1.22
C MET A 250 15.87 15.53 0.18
N TYR A 251 16.66 15.13 1.17
CA TYR A 251 16.20 14.93 2.54
C TYR A 251 15.97 16.27 3.27
N TYR A 252 16.96 17.17 3.26
CA TYR A 252 16.92 18.42 4.04
C TYR A 252 15.71 19.33 3.75
N PRO A 253 15.29 19.58 2.48
CA PRO A 253 14.11 20.41 2.22
C PRO A 253 12.80 19.80 2.72
N ARG A 254 12.76 18.47 2.89
CA ARG A 254 11.56 17.74 3.34
C ARG A 254 11.36 17.80 4.85
N THR A 255 12.42 17.97 5.64
CA THR A 255 12.33 17.96 7.11
C THR A 255 11.38 19.03 7.67
N ILE A 256 11.18 20.13 6.96
CA ILE A 256 10.27 21.23 7.34
C ILE A 256 8.80 20.83 7.14
N THR A 257 8.52 19.87 6.25
CA THR A 257 7.16 19.45 5.86
C THR A 257 6.83 18.02 6.29
N THR A 258 7.68 17.38 7.11
CA THR A 258 7.45 16.01 7.55
C THR A 258 6.70 15.96 8.88
N TYR A 259 5.82 14.98 8.98
CA TYR A 259 5.01 14.69 10.17
C TYR A 259 5.46 13.36 10.80
N ALA A 260 5.09 13.13 12.05
CA ALA A 260 5.36 11.85 12.71
C ALA A 260 4.66 10.69 11.97
N PRO A 261 5.24 9.46 11.96
CA PRO A 261 4.69 8.31 11.24
C PRO A 261 3.24 7.97 11.59
N ILE A 262 2.81 8.25 12.81
CA ILE A 262 1.41 8.03 13.26
C ILE A 262 0.38 8.77 12.40
N TYR A 263 0.71 9.95 11.85
CA TYR A 263 -0.20 10.67 10.96
C TYR A 263 -0.43 9.92 9.64
N GLY A 264 0.59 9.21 9.14
CA GLY A 264 0.44 8.32 8.00
C GLY A 264 -0.45 7.12 8.34
N ALA A 265 -0.26 6.55 9.53
CA ALA A 265 -1.11 5.48 10.03
C ALA A 265 -2.58 5.92 10.11
N TYR A 266 -2.89 7.15 10.51
CA TYR A 266 -4.28 7.64 10.52
C TYR A 266 -4.92 7.62 9.13
N THR A 267 -4.18 7.94 8.07
CA THR A 267 -4.70 7.85 6.70
C THR A 267 -5.01 6.40 6.30
N GLU A 268 -4.13 5.47 6.66
CA GLU A 268 -4.31 4.04 6.36
C GLU A 268 -5.42 3.42 7.22
N LEU A 269 -5.51 3.79 8.50
CA LEU A 269 -6.58 3.35 9.40
C LEU A 269 -7.95 3.90 8.97
N PHE A 270 -8.01 5.15 8.51
CA PHE A 270 -9.22 5.69 7.88
C PHE A 270 -9.62 4.85 6.66
N ALA A 271 -8.69 4.54 5.78
CA ALA A 271 -8.95 3.69 4.61
C ALA A 271 -9.43 2.29 5.00
N ALA A 272 -8.94 1.77 6.13
CA ALA A 272 -9.27 0.45 6.63
C ALA A 272 -10.60 0.37 7.40
N PHE A 273 -11.01 1.43 8.11
CA PHE A 273 -12.12 1.33 9.09
C PHE A 273 -13.21 2.38 8.94
N SER A 274 -13.01 3.46 8.17
CA SER A 274 -14.06 4.48 8.01
C SER A 274 -15.32 3.89 7.40
N GLU A 275 -16.46 4.21 7.97
CA GLU A 275 -17.78 3.87 7.45
C GLU A 275 -18.12 4.64 6.16
N ASP A 276 -17.44 5.76 5.92
CA ASP A 276 -17.58 6.52 4.67
C ASP A 276 -17.07 5.76 3.43
N ILE A 277 -16.27 4.70 3.63
CA ILE A 277 -15.72 3.87 2.55
C ILE A 277 -16.53 2.57 2.46
N THR A 278 -17.35 2.52 1.43
CA THR A 278 -18.22 1.37 1.12
C THR A 278 -17.78 0.69 -0.17
N ILE A 279 -18.41 -0.43 -0.51
CA ILE A 279 -18.16 -1.15 -1.75
C ILE A 279 -18.40 -0.29 -2.99
N ASP A 280 -19.35 0.64 -2.93
CA ASP A 280 -19.65 1.56 -4.02
C ASP A 280 -18.53 2.58 -4.27
N LYS A 281 -17.69 2.81 -3.26
CA LYS A 281 -16.49 3.63 -3.33
C LYS A 281 -15.20 2.82 -3.48
N SER A 282 -15.30 1.50 -3.75
CA SER A 282 -14.11 0.68 -4.00
C SER A 282 -13.33 1.23 -5.20
N GLY A 283 -12.00 1.27 -5.06
CA GLY A 283 -11.12 1.92 -6.05
C GLY A 283 -10.77 3.38 -5.74
N ILE A 284 -11.34 3.95 -4.66
CA ILE A 284 -11.16 5.36 -4.29
C ILE A 284 -9.71 5.71 -3.93
N TRP A 285 -9.38 6.99 -4.11
CA TRP A 285 -8.15 7.63 -3.68
C TRP A 285 -8.37 8.45 -2.40
N VAL A 286 -7.51 8.24 -1.40
CA VAL A 286 -7.55 8.93 -0.10
C VAL A 286 -6.26 9.73 0.10
N VAL A 287 -6.38 10.94 0.65
CA VAL A 287 -5.25 11.84 0.92
C VAL A 287 -5.10 12.13 2.41
N PRO A 288 -3.95 12.68 2.88
CA PRO A 288 -3.73 13.01 4.29
C PRO A 288 -4.80 13.99 4.83
N TRP A 289 -5.37 13.83 5.98
CA TRP A 289 -5.37 12.69 6.88
C TRP A 289 -6.77 12.06 6.82
N GLY A 290 -6.97 11.08 5.93
CA GLY A 290 -8.28 10.45 5.78
C GLY A 290 -9.31 11.34 5.08
N ARG A 291 -8.93 12.02 3.99
CA ARG A 291 -9.81 12.89 3.19
C ARG A 291 -9.98 12.34 1.77
N PHE A 292 -11.15 12.55 1.21
CA PHE A 292 -11.40 12.28 -0.19
C PHE A 292 -11.00 13.48 -1.03
N MET A 293 -10.18 13.25 -2.03
CA MET A 293 -9.84 14.23 -3.06
C MET A 293 -9.68 13.51 -4.39
N PRO A 294 -10.01 14.12 -5.53
CA PRO A 294 -9.75 13.52 -6.83
C PRO A 294 -8.23 13.42 -7.05
N ILE A 295 -7.78 12.34 -7.64
CA ILE A 295 -6.43 12.22 -8.16
C ILE A 295 -6.32 13.01 -9.49
N ARG A 296 -5.12 13.20 -9.99
CA ARG A 296 -4.85 13.87 -11.28
C ARG A 296 -5.71 13.30 -12.42
N PRO A 297 -6.35 14.15 -13.26
CA PRO A 297 -7.37 13.72 -14.23
C PRO A 297 -6.90 12.65 -15.24
N ASP A 298 -5.62 12.65 -15.62
CA ASP A 298 -5.09 11.65 -16.55
C ASP A 298 -4.94 10.26 -15.89
N LEU A 299 -4.64 10.21 -14.57
CA LEU A 299 -4.64 8.96 -13.81
C LEU A 299 -6.07 8.46 -13.57
N GLU A 300 -7.00 9.37 -13.22
CA GLU A 300 -8.42 9.04 -13.07
C GLU A 300 -8.97 8.46 -14.38
N LYS A 301 -8.68 9.11 -15.50
CA LYS A 301 -9.04 8.60 -16.83
C LYS A 301 -8.33 7.29 -17.17
N GLY A 302 -7.11 7.09 -16.69
CA GLY A 302 -6.35 5.84 -16.83
C GLY A 302 -6.94 4.66 -16.07
N ALA A 303 -7.65 4.92 -14.99
CA ALA A 303 -8.33 3.92 -14.19
C ALA A 303 -9.58 3.34 -14.85
N LEU A 304 -10.19 4.08 -15.78
CA LEU A 304 -11.36 3.63 -16.53
C LEU A 304 -10.93 2.82 -17.77
N SER A 305 -11.73 1.82 -18.11
CA SER A 305 -11.57 1.08 -19.38
C SER A 305 -11.84 1.98 -20.59
N GLU A 306 -11.40 1.56 -21.76
CA GLU A 306 -11.68 2.28 -23.00
C GLU A 306 -13.20 2.34 -23.30
N SER A 307 -13.95 1.30 -22.94
CA SER A 307 -15.42 1.26 -23.08
C SER A 307 -16.15 2.23 -22.15
N GLU A 308 -15.53 2.62 -21.03
CA GLU A 308 -16.01 3.64 -20.10
C GLU A 308 -15.52 5.06 -20.45
N GLY A 309 -14.86 5.23 -21.59
CA GLY A 309 -14.29 6.51 -22.03
C GLY A 309 -12.94 6.81 -21.41
N GLY A 310 -12.31 5.84 -20.80
CA GLY A 310 -10.97 5.90 -20.21
C GLY A 310 -9.83 5.64 -21.20
N THR A 311 -8.64 5.36 -20.69
CA THR A 311 -7.47 5.00 -21.50
C THR A 311 -6.92 3.60 -21.19
N GLY A 312 -7.60 2.82 -20.34
CA GLY A 312 -7.26 1.43 -20.02
C GLY A 312 -5.89 1.21 -19.41
N MET A 313 -5.31 2.24 -18.73
CA MET A 313 -3.96 2.12 -18.17
C MET A 313 -3.91 1.17 -16.98
N ALA A 314 -4.96 1.16 -16.14
CA ALA A 314 -5.05 0.26 -14.99
C ALA A 314 -5.14 -1.21 -15.45
N GLU A 315 -5.99 -1.50 -16.42
CA GLU A 315 -6.11 -2.84 -17.01
C GLU A 315 -4.80 -3.28 -17.67
N PHE A 316 -4.14 -2.38 -18.44
CA PHE A 316 -2.84 -2.68 -19.03
C PHE A 316 -1.80 -3.01 -17.95
N PHE A 317 -1.71 -2.20 -16.88
CA PHE A 317 -0.71 -2.41 -15.82
C PHE A 317 -0.99 -3.69 -15.03
N TRP A 318 -2.25 -4.01 -14.81
CA TRP A 318 -2.66 -5.28 -14.19
C TRP A 318 -2.23 -6.47 -15.05
N ASN A 319 -2.58 -6.48 -16.33
CA ASN A 319 -2.25 -7.58 -17.24
C ASN A 319 -0.73 -7.73 -17.40
N TRP A 320 0.00 -6.63 -17.51
CA TRP A 320 1.46 -6.64 -17.50
C TRP A 320 1.99 -7.27 -16.19
N SER A 321 1.47 -6.86 -15.03
CA SER A 321 1.87 -7.43 -13.73
C SER A 321 1.57 -8.93 -13.65
N GLU A 322 0.40 -9.38 -14.16
CA GLU A 322 0.05 -10.81 -14.26
C GLU A 322 1.09 -11.59 -15.05
N GLU A 323 1.51 -11.08 -16.20
CA GLU A 323 2.53 -11.72 -17.03
C GLU A 323 3.87 -11.83 -16.31
N GLN A 324 4.29 -10.73 -15.62
CA GLN A 324 5.57 -10.71 -14.89
C GLN A 324 5.60 -11.71 -13.73
N VAL A 325 4.49 -11.86 -13.00
CA VAL A 325 4.45 -12.74 -11.83
C VAL A 325 4.03 -14.18 -12.14
N LYS A 326 3.52 -14.44 -13.33
CA LYS A 326 3.04 -15.78 -13.75
C LYS A 326 4.02 -16.92 -13.48
N PRO A 327 5.34 -16.78 -13.73
CA PRO A 327 6.30 -17.85 -13.44
C PRO A 327 6.44 -18.19 -11.95
N TYR A 328 6.01 -17.28 -11.07
CA TYR A 328 6.17 -17.38 -9.61
C TYR A 328 4.87 -17.68 -8.88
N PHE A 329 3.74 -17.68 -9.61
CA PHE A 329 2.43 -18.00 -9.04
C PHE A 329 2.14 -19.50 -9.24
N GLN A 330 2.19 -20.24 -8.13
CA GLN A 330 1.77 -21.64 -8.08
C GLN A 330 0.45 -21.70 -7.30
N ALA A 331 -0.64 -22.01 -8.00
CA ALA A 331 -1.99 -22.09 -7.43
C ALA A 331 -2.13 -23.29 -6.47
#